data_664d7bfc27ea1a11d67c0fe75ba62c74
#
_entry.id   664d7bfc27ea1a11d67c0fe75ba62c74
#
_cell.length_a   1.000
_cell.length_b   1.000
_cell.length_c   1.000
_cell.angle_alpha   90.00
_cell.angle_beta   90.00
_cell.angle_gamma   90.00
#
_symmetry.space_group_name_H-M   'P 1'
#
loop_
_entity.id
_entity.type
_entity.pdbx_description
1 polymer ?
#
loop_
_entity_poly.entity_id
_entity_poly.type
_entity_poly.pdbx_seq_one_letter_code
_entity_poly.pdbx_strand_id
1 'polypeptide(L)'
;MRTLLISGASRGIGRAVAERALADGHRLSLGLRDLEALRQTSLDPDLVGSERVLLQPYAAEDPAAAQAWVDSTIEHFGGFDSVIHSAGIFSRVPLLFEPSEEHEIAHTMNVNLMGPWWLTRAAWPQLASHGEGRIQVLVSMSGKRSKGRLAAYSASKFALLGLCQTMRNEGWAAGIRVTAICPGWVNTDMAAAVRSGSSDRWPTQAMEAEAMTQPEDIASMSAELLKLPNRAVPFELAVNSSLE
;
A
#
# COMPACT_ATOMS: atom_id res chain seq x y z
N MET A 1 20.93 3.65 2.70
CA MET A 1 20.28 3.12 1.49
C MET A 1 19.51 1.87 1.90
N ARG A 2 18.25 1.72 1.47
CA ARG A 2 17.40 0.54 1.70
C ARG A 2 17.05 -0.13 0.39
N THR A 3 16.60 -1.38 0.44
CA THR A 3 15.95 -2.06 -0.68
C THR A 3 14.48 -2.29 -0.31
N LEU A 4 13.56 -1.74 -1.09
CA LEU A 4 12.13 -1.72 -0.79
C LEU A 4 11.33 -2.58 -1.77
N LEU A 5 10.44 -3.42 -1.26
CA LEU A 5 9.35 -4.00 -2.03
C LEU A 5 8.14 -3.06 -1.91
N ILE A 6 7.58 -2.63 -3.05
CA ILE A 6 6.41 -1.73 -3.06
C ILE A 6 5.33 -2.32 -3.95
N SER A 7 4.20 -2.72 -3.36
CA SER A 7 3.03 -3.15 -4.11
C SER A 7 2.16 -1.97 -4.52
N GLY A 8 1.54 -2.03 -5.70
CA GLY A 8 0.64 -0.97 -6.18
C GLY A 8 1.34 0.32 -6.62
N ALA A 9 2.58 0.22 -7.14
CA ALA A 9 3.39 1.36 -7.56
C ALA A 9 3.05 1.92 -8.96
N SER A 10 2.02 1.40 -9.66
CA SER A 10 1.67 1.87 -11.00
C SER A 10 1.04 3.27 -11.02
N ARG A 11 0.39 3.69 -9.94
CA ARG A 11 -0.33 4.98 -9.83
C ARG A 11 -0.54 5.42 -8.39
N GLY A 12 -1.05 6.64 -8.22
CA GLY A 12 -1.49 7.19 -6.93
C GLY A 12 -0.39 7.19 -5.86
N ILE A 13 -0.75 6.89 -4.62
CA ILE A 13 0.14 6.95 -3.47
C ILE A 13 1.36 6.02 -3.66
N GLY A 14 1.14 4.78 -4.11
CA GLY A 14 2.24 3.82 -4.28
C GLY A 14 3.28 4.27 -5.29
N ARG A 15 2.85 4.94 -6.37
CA ARG A 15 3.75 5.53 -7.35
C ARG A 15 4.55 6.69 -6.77
N ALA A 16 3.90 7.63 -6.11
CA ALA A 16 4.56 8.76 -5.48
C ALA A 16 5.60 8.30 -4.41
N VAL A 17 5.25 7.26 -3.63
CA VAL A 17 6.17 6.65 -2.67
C VAL A 17 7.38 6.02 -3.36
N ALA A 18 7.17 5.31 -4.49
CA ALA A 18 8.26 4.71 -5.25
C ALA A 18 9.18 5.76 -5.87
N GLU A 19 8.62 6.80 -6.50
CA GLU A 19 9.39 7.90 -7.09
C GLU A 19 10.22 8.64 -6.02
N ARG A 20 9.61 8.93 -4.86
CA ARG A 20 10.31 9.55 -3.75
C ARG A 20 11.43 8.66 -3.20
N ALA A 21 11.18 7.38 -2.99
CA ALA A 21 12.18 6.44 -2.50
C ALA A 21 13.36 6.29 -3.48
N LEU A 22 13.09 6.28 -4.80
CA LEU A 22 14.13 6.26 -5.82
C LEU A 22 15.00 7.54 -5.79
N ALA A 23 14.34 8.70 -5.65
CA ALA A 23 15.02 10.00 -5.53
C ALA A 23 15.88 10.08 -4.26
N ASP A 24 15.44 9.48 -3.16
CA ASP A 24 16.19 9.37 -1.89
C ASP A 24 17.36 8.33 -1.97
N GLY A 25 17.59 7.70 -3.13
CA GLY A 25 18.73 6.80 -3.39
C GLY A 25 18.49 5.35 -2.95
N HIS A 26 17.24 4.92 -2.76
CA HIS A 26 16.88 3.54 -2.44
C HIS A 26 16.83 2.65 -3.70
N ARG A 27 16.95 1.32 -3.53
CA ARG A 27 16.66 0.32 -4.55
C ARG A 27 15.22 -0.15 -4.41
N LEU A 28 14.54 -0.35 -5.53
CA LEU A 28 13.11 -0.66 -5.56
C LEU A 28 12.83 -1.96 -6.29
N SER A 29 12.05 -2.82 -5.67
CA SER A 29 11.38 -3.94 -6.31
C SER A 29 9.88 -3.64 -6.33
N LEU A 30 9.31 -3.46 -7.52
CA LEU A 30 7.95 -2.98 -7.72
C LEU A 30 7.07 -4.12 -8.23
N GLY A 31 6.10 -4.54 -7.41
CA GLY A 31 5.12 -5.56 -7.75
C GLY A 31 3.90 -4.95 -8.46
N LEU A 32 3.65 -5.35 -9.71
CA LEU A 32 2.66 -4.76 -10.60
C LEU A 32 1.86 -5.85 -11.34
N ARG A 33 0.59 -5.59 -11.61
CA ARG A 33 -0.22 -6.46 -12.50
C ARG A 33 0.14 -6.25 -13.98
N ASP A 34 0.46 -5.01 -14.32
CA ASP A 34 0.85 -4.60 -15.68
C ASP A 34 2.22 -3.89 -15.58
N LEU A 35 3.25 -4.54 -16.10
CA LEU A 35 4.62 -4.00 -16.07
C LEU A 35 4.81 -2.83 -17.04
N GLU A 36 4.00 -2.77 -18.11
CA GLU A 36 4.06 -1.69 -19.10
C GLU A 36 3.58 -0.35 -18.52
N ALA A 37 2.83 -0.38 -17.40
CA ALA A 37 2.34 0.84 -16.73
C ALA A 37 3.44 1.80 -16.26
N LEU A 38 4.69 1.32 -16.15
CA LEU A 38 5.85 2.13 -15.75
C LEU A 38 6.83 2.42 -16.89
N ARG A 39 6.56 1.97 -18.10
CA ARG A 39 7.41 2.26 -19.27
C ARG A 39 7.49 3.76 -19.52
N GLN A 40 8.69 4.23 -19.87
CA GLN A 40 9.02 5.64 -20.13
C GLN A 40 8.68 6.59 -18.96
N THR A 41 8.61 6.06 -17.75
CA THR A 41 8.44 6.87 -16.53
C THR A 41 9.75 6.95 -15.75
N SER A 42 9.76 7.78 -14.70
CA SER A 42 10.87 7.88 -13.74
C SER A 42 11.20 6.56 -13.01
N LEU A 43 10.35 5.54 -13.13
CA LEU A 43 10.51 4.21 -12.52
C LEU A 43 10.80 3.11 -13.55
N ASP A 44 11.00 3.47 -14.82
CA ASP A 44 11.36 2.51 -15.86
C ASP A 44 12.81 2.04 -15.68
N PRO A 45 13.06 0.73 -15.43
CA PRO A 45 14.42 0.22 -15.26
C PRO A 45 15.31 0.41 -16.50
N ASP A 46 14.73 0.50 -17.70
CA ASP A 46 15.47 0.78 -18.92
C ASP A 46 16.04 2.21 -18.96
N LEU A 47 15.47 3.12 -18.17
CA LEU A 47 15.92 4.52 -18.06
C LEU A 47 16.79 4.79 -16.83
N VAL A 48 16.50 4.13 -15.70
CA VAL A 48 17.15 4.43 -14.42
C VAL A 48 18.16 3.37 -13.97
N GLY A 49 18.24 2.24 -14.68
CA GLY A 49 19.11 1.11 -14.39
C GLY A 49 18.40 0.00 -13.59
N SER A 50 18.59 -1.24 -14.04
CA SER A 50 18.02 -2.41 -13.38
C SER A 50 18.64 -2.69 -12.00
N GLU A 51 19.83 -2.17 -11.74
CA GLU A 51 20.46 -2.20 -10.42
C GLU A 51 19.74 -1.33 -9.38
N ARG A 52 18.85 -0.45 -9.83
CA ARG A 52 18.06 0.44 -8.97
C ARG A 52 16.60 0.08 -8.91
N VAL A 53 16.01 -0.38 -10.02
CA VAL A 53 14.58 -0.71 -10.14
C VAL A 53 14.40 -2.07 -10.78
N LEU A 54 13.67 -2.94 -10.11
CA LEU A 54 13.20 -4.24 -10.59
C LEU A 54 11.68 -4.22 -10.67
N LEU A 55 11.11 -4.56 -11.83
CA LEU A 55 9.68 -4.74 -12.01
C LEU A 55 9.33 -6.23 -11.95
N GLN A 56 8.28 -6.60 -11.20
CA GLN A 56 7.86 -8.00 -11.06
C GLN A 56 6.34 -8.15 -11.23
N PRO A 57 5.90 -9.20 -11.92
CA PRO A 57 4.48 -9.53 -11.98
C PRO A 57 3.95 -9.82 -10.56
N TYR A 58 2.89 -9.15 -10.15
CA TYR A 58 2.28 -9.36 -8.85
C TYR A 58 0.77 -9.10 -8.87
N ALA A 59 0.00 -10.13 -8.61
CA ALA A 59 -1.42 -10.06 -8.29
C ALA A 59 -1.59 -10.26 -6.78
N ALA A 60 -2.20 -9.29 -6.09
CA ALA A 60 -2.26 -9.29 -4.62
C ALA A 60 -3.04 -10.48 -4.06
N GLU A 61 -4.03 -10.99 -4.79
CA GLU A 61 -4.84 -12.15 -4.43
C GLU A 61 -4.14 -13.50 -4.62
N ASP A 62 -2.97 -13.54 -5.24
CA ASP A 62 -2.22 -14.77 -5.50
C ASP A 62 -1.05 -14.95 -4.52
N PRO A 63 -1.12 -15.91 -3.59
CA PRO A 63 -0.03 -16.16 -2.66
C PRO A 63 1.24 -16.68 -3.34
N ALA A 64 1.13 -17.36 -4.50
CA ALA A 64 2.29 -17.84 -5.25
C ALA A 64 3.03 -16.68 -5.91
N ALA A 65 2.30 -15.66 -6.42
CA ALA A 65 2.90 -14.44 -6.95
C ALA A 65 3.67 -13.67 -5.87
N ALA A 66 3.19 -13.65 -4.62
CA ALA A 66 3.89 -13.02 -3.51
C ALA A 66 5.24 -13.70 -3.21
N GLN A 67 5.28 -15.03 -3.18
CA GLN A 67 6.53 -15.77 -2.96
C GLN A 67 7.50 -15.59 -4.12
N ALA A 68 7.04 -15.74 -5.36
CA ALA A 68 7.87 -15.58 -6.54
C ALA A 68 8.52 -14.18 -6.63
N TRP A 69 7.76 -13.14 -6.27
CA TRP A 69 8.27 -11.77 -6.22
C TRP A 69 9.36 -11.59 -5.16
N VAL A 70 9.16 -12.13 -3.97
CA VAL A 70 10.17 -12.10 -2.89
C VAL A 70 11.45 -12.81 -3.34
N ASP A 71 11.33 -14.03 -3.88
CA ASP A 71 12.48 -14.83 -4.33
C ASP A 71 13.27 -14.11 -5.43
N SER A 72 12.58 -13.56 -6.43
CA SER A 72 13.21 -12.78 -7.50
C SER A 72 13.91 -11.52 -6.98
N THR A 73 13.34 -10.86 -5.96
CA THR A 73 13.99 -9.68 -5.35
C THR A 73 15.26 -10.07 -4.61
N ILE A 74 15.26 -11.19 -3.91
CA ILE A 74 16.45 -11.72 -3.21
C ILE A 74 17.53 -12.09 -4.23
N GLU A 75 17.15 -12.78 -5.31
CA GLU A 75 18.08 -13.15 -6.38
C GLU A 75 18.72 -11.92 -7.03
N HIS A 76 17.92 -10.89 -7.31
CA HIS A 76 18.38 -9.71 -8.04
C HIS A 76 19.21 -8.74 -7.19
N PHE A 77 18.74 -8.41 -5.98
CA PHE A 77 19.37 -7.41 -5.11
C PHE A 77 20.20 -7.99 -3.95
N GLY A 78 20.20 -9.32 -3.77
CA GLY A 78 20.82 -9.98 -2.63
C GLY A 78 20.01 -9.86 -1.33
N GLY A 79 18.83 -9.28 -1.37
CA GLY A 79 17.93 -9.11 -0.23
C GLY A 79 17.24 -7.75 -0.20
N PHE A 80 16.39 -7.58 0.79
CA PHE A 80 15.64 -6.34 1.05
C PHE A 80 15.39 -6.17 2.56
N ASP A 81 15.03 -4.97 2.96
CA ASP A 81 14.80 -4.61 4.36
C ASP A 81 13.46 -3.90 4.60
N SER A 82 12.72 -3.58 3.55
CA SER A 82 11.47 -2.82 3.68
C SER A 82 10.38 -3.33 2.75
N VAL A 83 9.14 -3.36 3.23
CA VAL A 83 7.95 -3.66 2.44
C VAL A 83 6.93 -2.55 2.61
N ILE A 84 6.40 -2.04 1.49
CA ILE A 84 5.33 -1.03 1.49
C ILE A 84 4.12 -1.59 0.77
N HIS A 85 3.07 -1.86 1.52
CA HIS A 85 1.79 -2.35 1.02
C HIS A 85 0.92 -1.16 0.59
N SER A 86 0.90 -0.86 -0.72
CA SER A 86 0.06 0.19 -1.29
C SER A 86 -0.97 -0.33 -2.29
N ALA A 87 -0.88 -1.60 -2.71
CA ALA A 87 -1.92 -2.22 -3.52
C ALA A 87 -3.25 -2.27 -2.75
N GLY A 88 -4.31 -1.84 -3.40
CA GLY A 88 -5.65 -1.86 -2.83
C GLY A 88 -6.70 -1.42 -3.84
N ILE A 89 -7.92 -1.84 -3.62
CA ILE A 89 -9.10 -1.46 -4.39
C ILE A 89 -10.15 -0.83 -3.49
N PHE A 90 -10.95 0.05 -4.08
CA PHE A 90 -12.09 0.65 -3.43
C PHE A 90 -13.36 -0.11 -3.82
N SER A 91 -14.25 -0.33 -2.87
CA SER A 91 -15.56 -0.95 -3.09
C SER A 91 -16.66 -0.09 -2.51
N ARG A 92 -17.75 0.03 -3.25
CA ARG A 92 -18.98 0.73 -2.83
C ARG A 92 -20.08 -0.21 -2.36
N VAL A 93 -19.80 -1.50 -2.24
CA VAL A 93 -20.77 -2.49 -1.81
C VAL A 93 -21.27 -2.14 -0.42
N PRO A 94 -22.60 -1.85 -0.27
CA PRO A 94 -23.21 -1.50 1.01
C PRO A 94 -23.47 -2.75 1.85
N LEU A 95 -24.01 -2.59 3.06
CA LEU A 95 -24.45 -3.71 3.90
C LEU A 95 -25.58 -4.52 3.23
N LEU A 96 -26.54 -3.82 2.66
CA LEU A 96 -27.63 -4.43 1.89
C LEU A 96 -27.28 -4.32 0.41
N PHE A 97 -26.54 -5.32 -0.07
CA PHE A 97 -26.03 -5.41 -1.44
C PHE A 97 -26.96 -6.24 -2.33
N GLU A 98 -26.88 -6.04 -3.65
CA GLU A 98 -27.57 -6.88 -4.62
C GLU A 98 -26.80 -8.20 -4.85
N PRO A 99 -27.46 -9.32 -5.14
CA PRO A 99 -26.79 -10.61 -5.36
C PRO A 99 -25.65 -10.55 -6.39
N SER A 100 -25.73 -9.67 -7.37
CA SER A 100 -24.68 -9.45 -8.38
C SER A 100 -23.40 -8.80 -7.83
N GLU A 101 -23.47 -8.17 -6.64
CA GLU A 101 -22.36 -7.47 -5.99
C GLU A 101 -21.58 -8.38 -5.01
N GLU A 102 -22.07 -9.60 -4.73
CA GLU A 102 -21.47 -10.50 -3.73
C GLU A 102 -19.99 -10.81 -4.00
N HIS A 103 -19.64 -11.06 -5.25
CA HIS A 103 -18.27 -11.37 -5.65
C HIS A 103 -17.28 -10.24 -5.36
N GLU A 104 -17.74 -8.98 -5.36
CA GLU A 104 -16.91 -7.81 -5.07
C GLU A 104 -16.46 -7.77 -3.61
N ILE A 105 -17.27 -8.32 -2.69
CA ILE A 105 -16.91 -8.42 -1.27
C ILE A 105 -15.66 -9.30 -1.12
N ALA A 106 -15.71 -10.52 -1.67
CA ALA A 106 -14.59 -11.45 -1.62
C ALA A 106 -13.34 -10.88 -2.30
N HIS A 107 -13.50 -10.29 -3.49
CA HIS A 107 -12.41 -9.66 -4.22
C HIS A 107 -11.77 -8.51 -3.41
N THR A 108 -12.59 -7.66 -2.78
CA THR A 108 -12.10 -6.57 -1.91
C THR A 108 -11.30 -7.12 -0.71
N MET A 109 -11.78 -8.17 -0.07
CA MET A 109 -11.06 -8.81 1.03
C MET A 109 -9.74 -9.45 0.55
N ASN A 110 -9.76 -10.13 -0.58
CA ASN A 110 -8.57 -10.78 -1.14
C ASN A 110 -7.48 -9.77 -1.48
N VAL A 111 -7.81 -8.67 -2.15
CA VAL A 111 -6.82 -7.66 -2.52
C VAL A 111 -6.37 -6.85 -1.30
N ASN A 112 -7.30 -6.32 -0.48
CA ASN A 112 -6.98 -5.35 0.56
C ASN A 112 -6.43 -5.97 1.85
N LEU A 113 -6.75 -7.23 2.14
CA LEU A 113 -6.35 -7.92 3.37
C LEU A 113 -5.42 -9.09 3.08
N MET A 114 -5.87 -10.04 2.25
CA MET A 114 -5.09 -11.27 2.02
C MET A 114 -3.80 -10.98 1.27
N GLY A 115 -3.81 -10.05 0.30
CA GLY A 115 -2.59 -9.64 -0.41
C GLY A 115 -1.47 -9.14 0.50
N PRO A 116 -1.69 -8.14 1.37
CA PRO A 116 -0.72 -7.76 2.39
C PRO A 116 -0.29 -8.92 3.30
N TRP A 117 -1.19 -9.82 3.66
CA TRP A 117 -0.86 -10.98 4.48
C TRP A 117 0.09 -11.94 3.76
N TRP A 118 -0.23 -12.33 2.51
CA TRP A 118 0.61 -13.24 1.72
C TRP A 118 2.00 -12.66 1.48
N LEU A 119 2.08 -11.39 1.07
CA LEU A 119 3.35 -10.74 0.82
C LEU A 119 4.18 -10.59 2.11
N THR A 120 3.55 -10.21 3.23
CA THR A 120 4.24 -10.13 4.53
C THR A 120 4.77 -11.50 4.95
N ARG A 121 3.95 -12.56 4.82
CA ARG A 121 4.38 -13.93 5.15
C ARG A 121 5.62 -14.35 4.33
N ALA A 122 5.60 -14.09 3.02
CA ALA A 122 6.73 -14.41 2.15
C ALA A 122 7.98 -13.58 2.49
N ALA A 123 7.82 -12.29 2.81
CA ALA A 123 8.90 -11.37 3.11
C ALA A 123 9.48 -11.53 4.53
N TRP A 124 8.74 -12.15 5.44
CA TRP A 124 9.05 -12.18 6.87
C TRP A 124 10.45 -12.71 7.22
N PRO A 125 10.91 -13.86 6.66
CA PRO A 125 12.24 -14.39 6.97
C PRO A 125 13.36 -13.38 6.64
N GLN A 126 13.25 -12.70 5.50
CA GLN A 126 14.23 -11.71 5.07
C GLN A 126 14.22 -10.45 5.96
N LEU A 127 13.05 -9.95 6.31
CA LEU A 127 12.91 -8.81 7.21
C LEU A 127 13.43 -9.11 8.61
N ALA A 128 13.18 -10.31 9.12
CA ALA A 128 13.62 -10.75 10.44
C ALA A 128 15.14 -10.92 10.49
N SER A 129 15.76 -11.49 9.44
CA SER A 129 17.21 -11.66 9.36
C SER A 129 17.97 -10.35 9.31
N HIS A 130 17.36 -9.28 8.78
CA HIS A 130 17.96 -7.95 8.70
C HIS A 130 18.04 -7.25 10.08
N GLY A 131 17.13 -7.53 11.02
CA GLY A 131 17.09 -6.95 12.36
C GLY A 131 16.61 -5.48 12.44
N GLU A 132 16.44 -4.81 11.30
CA GLU A 132 15.90 -3.45 11.18
C GLU A 132 14.83 -3.35 10.07
N GLY A 133 14.00 -4.38 9.96
CA GLY A 133 12.94 -4.48 8.97
C GLY A 133 11.90 -3.37 9.09
N ARG A 134 11.37 -2.90 7.96
CA ARG A 134 10.27 -1.91 7.90
C ARG A 134 9.10 -2.47 7.12
N ILE A 135 7.92 -2.34 7.70
CA ILE A 135 6.66 -2.59 7.00
C ILE A 135 5.80 -1.33 7.11
N GLN A 136 5.43 -0.77 5.97
CA GLN A 136 4.45 0.31 5.90
C GLN A 136 3.20 -0.20 5.18
N VAL A 137 2.03 0.09 5.71
CA VAL A 137 0.76 -0.40 5.17
C VAL A 137 -0.19 0.77 4.95
N LEU A 138 -0.61 0.99 3.70
CA LEU A 138 -1.63 1.99 3.35
C LEU A 138 -3.00 1.45 3.74
N VAL A 139 -3.43 1.77 4.95
CA VAL A 139 -4.73 1.37 5.47
C VAL A 139 -5.82 2.29 4.90
N SER A 140 -6.24 3.26 5.60
CA SER A 140 -7.23 4.33 5.31
C SER A 140 -7.88 4.80 6.62
N MET A 141 -8.41 6.00 6.66
CA MET A 141 -9.33 6.41 7.72
C MET A 141 -10.59 5.55 7.78
N SER A 142 -10.98 4.91 6.68
CA SER A 142 -12.07 3.91 6.66
C SER A 142 -11.75 2.62 7.44
N GLY A 143 -10.51 2.40 7.84
CA GLY A 143 -10.10 1.34 8.77
C GLY A 143 -10.18 1.76 10.25
N LYS A 144 -10.51 3.01 10.53
CA LYS A 144 -10.65 3.58 11.89
C LYS A 144 -12.08 4.00 12.21
N ARG A 145 -12.80 4.46 11.20
CA ARG A 145 -14.20 4.86 11.29
C ARG A 145 -14.92 4.54 9.99
N SER A 146 -16.10 3.99 10.07
CA SER A 146 -16.96 3.78 8.90
C SER A 146 -17.91 4.97 8.74
N LYS A 147 -18.04 5.49 7.52
CA LYS A 147 -19.03 6.53 7.17
C LYS A 147 -20.35 5.93 6.65
N GLY A 148 -20.52 4.60 6.71
CA GLY A 148 -21.64 3.87 6.08
C GLY A 148 -21.47 3.71 4.57
N ARG A 149 -22.29 2.87 3.96
CA ARG A 149 -22.36 2.61 2.51
C ARG A 149 -21.03 2.15 1.85
N LEU A 150 -20.05 1.74 2.64
CA LEU A 150 -18.75 1.22 2.23
C LEU A 150 -18.45 -0.06 3.00
N ALA A 151 -19.41 -0.97 3.12
CA ALA A 151 -19.32 -2.10 4.03
C ALA A 151 -18.10 -2.99 3.72
N ALA A 152 -17.96 -3.45 2.48
CA ALA A 152 -16.84 -4.31 2.08
C ALA A 152 -15.49 -3.59 2.24
N TYR A 153 -15.39 -2.35 1.76
CA TYR A 153 -14.15 -1.57 1.87
C TYR A 153 -13.77 -1.30 3.32
N SER A 154 -14.69 -0.77 4.14
CA SER A 154 -14.43 -0.48 5.55
C SER A 154 -14.05 -1.76 6.30
N ALA A 155 -14.81 -2.86 6.13
CA ALA A 155 -14.48 -4.13 6.77
C ALA A 155 -13.06 -4.60 6.42
N SER A 156 -12.66 -4.53 5.13
CA SER A 156 -11.32 -4.90 4.70
C SER A 156 -10.23 -4.03 5.34
N LYS A 157 -10.47 -2.73 5.49
CA LYS A 157 -9.50 -1.79 6.07
C LYS A 157 -9.42 -1.88 7.61
N PHE A 158 -10.52 -2.17 8.31
CA PHE A 158 -10.49 -2.50 9.74
C PHE A 158 -9.72 -3.81 10.00
N ALA A 159 -9.98 -4.84 9.19
CA ALA A 159 -9.25 -6.10 9.28
C ALA A 159 -7.76 -5.92 9.00
N LEU A 160 -7.40 -5.10 7.99
CA LEU A 160 -6.02 -4.77 7.66
C LEU A 160 -5.31 -4.04 8.82
N LEU A 161 -5.99 -3.13 9.52
CA LEU A 161 -5.43 -2.48 10.70
C LEU A 161 -5.17 -3.49 11.83
N GLY A 162 -6.10 -4.43 12.05
CA GLY A 162 -5.89 -5.54 12.98
C GLY A 162 -4.69 -6.41 12.61
N LEU A 163 -4.51 -6.71 11.33
CA LEU A 163 -3.34 -7.42 10.82
C LEU A 163 -2.03 -6.63 11.08
N CYS A 164 -2.04 -5.30 10.91
CA CYS A 164 -0.89 -4.45 11.23
C CYS A 164 -0.50 -4.54 12.72
N GLN A 165 -1.47 -4.61 13.63
CA GLN A 165 -1.21 -4.78 15.07
C GLN A 165 -0.54 -6.14 15.35
N THR A 166 -1.00 -7.20 14.71
CA THR A 166 -0.40 -8.54 14.80
C THR A 166 1.03 -8.54 14.28
N MET A 167 1.25 -8.02 13.06
CA MET A 167 2.60 -7.88 12.48
C MET A 167 3.55 -7.11 13.41
N ARG A 168 3.07 -6.02 14.02
CA ARG A 168 3.87 -5.22 14.98
C ARG A 168 4.27 -6.04 16.19
N ASN A 169 3.33 -6.76 16.79
CA ASN A 169 3.58 -7.51 18.02
C ASN A 169 4.51 -8.70 17.77
N GLU A 170 4.28 -9.45 16.71
CA GLU A 170 5.10 -10.60 16.33
C GLU A 170 6.50 -10.19 15.83
N GLY A 171 6.60 -9.06 15.12
CA GLY A 171 7.86 -8.57 14.55
C GLY A 171 8.79 -7.85 15.55
N TRP A 172 8.27 -7.47 16.72
CA TRP A 172 9.02 -6.62 17.65
C TRP A 172 10.38 -7.18 18.06
N ALA A 173 10.42 -8.44 18.46
CA ALA A 173 11.65 -9.09 18.90
C ALA A 173 12.64 -9.32 17.74
N ALA A 174 12.14 -9.46 16.50
CA ALA A 174 12.97 -9.61 15.30
C ALA A 174 13.45 -8.24 14.73
N GLY A 175 13.18 -7.13 15.41
CA GLY A 175 13.57 -5.80 14.96
C GLY A 175 12.70 -5.24 13.83
N ILE A 176 11.61 -5.91 13.47
CA ILE A 176 10.67 -5.42 12.46
C ILE A 176 9.79 -4.32 13.08
N ARG A 177 9.66 -3.20 12.37
CA ARG A 177 8.77 -2.10 12.77
C ARG A 177 7.70 -1.88 11.71
N VAL A 178 6.46 -1.79 12.19
CA VAL A 178 5.27 -1.69 11.35
C VAL A 178 4.63 -0.34 11.56
N THR A 179 4.31 0.35 10.48
CA THR A 179 3.52 1.58 10.50
C THR A 179 2.27 1.43 9.63
N ALA A 180 1.11 1.54 10.24
CA ALA A 180 -0.16 1.69 9.55
C ALA A 180 -0.35 3.17 9.16
N ILE A 181 -0.30 3.49 7.89
CA ILE A 181 -0.60 4.83 7.37
C ILE A 181 -2.08 4.86 7.03
N CYS A 182 -2.82 5.75 7.67
CA CYS A 182 -4.28 5.85 7.56
C CYS A 182 -4.66 7.19 6.90
N PRO A 183 -4.56 7.31 5.56
CA PRO A 183 -4.97 8.53 4.89
C PRO A 183 -6.48 8.69 4.88
N GLY A 184 -6.95 9.93 4.91
CA GLY A 184 -8.28 10.31 4.52
C GLY A 184 -8.42 10.46 2.99
N TRP A 185 -8.96 11.57 2.54
CA TRP A 185 -9.05 11.86 1.11
C TRP A 185 -7.69 12.26 0.54
N VAL A 186 -7.21 11.48 -0.42
CA VAL A 186 -5.98 11.75 -1.18
C VAL A 186 -6.35 11.94 -2.65
N ASN A 187 -5.81 12.97 -3.29
CA ASN A 187 -6.04 13.30 -4.69
C ASN A 187 -5.44 12.23 -5.62
N THR A 188 -6.21 11.21 -5.94
CA THR A 188 -5.83 10.06 -6.77
C THR A 188 -6.95 9.70 -7.74
N ASP A 189 -6.65 8.88 -8.75
CA ASP A 189 -7.67 8.32 -9.64
C ASP A 189 -8.76 7.55 -8.87
N MET A 190 -8.39 6.88 -7.78
CA MET A 190 -9.35 6.20 -6.89
C MET A 190 -10.34 7.20 -6.30
N ALA A 191 -9.87 8.34 -5.80
CA ALA A 191 -10.73 9.39 -5.27
C ALA A 191 -11.55 10.07 -6.38
N ALA A 192 -10.97 10.28 -7.56
CA ALA A 192 -11.68 10.81 -8.72
C ALA A 192 -12.82 9.89 -9.17
N ALA A 193 -12.58 8.58 -9.22
CA ALA A 193 -13.60 7.58 -9.54
C ALA A 193 -14.74 7.56 -8.50
N VAL A 194 -14.43 7.81 -7.22
CA VAL A 194 -15.44 7.94 -6.17
C VAL A 194 -16.30 9.19 -6.37
N ARG A 195 -15.70 10.29 -6.78
CA ARG A 195 -16.40 11.57 -7.05
C ARG A 195 -17.26 11.51 -8.30
N SER A 196 -16.73 10.95 -9.40
CA SER A 196 -17.43 10.91 -10.70
C SER A 196 -18.59 9.91 -10.73
N GLY A 197 -18.58 8.92 -9.87
CA GLY A 197 -19.63 7.92 -9.77
C GLY A 197 -20.76 8.29 -8.81
N SER A 198 -21.02 9.59 -8.59
CA SER A 198 -22.17 10.01 -7.78
C SER A 198 -23.48 9.62 -8.49
N SER A 199 -24.33 8.92 -7.79
CA SER A 199 -25.71 8.65 -8.17
C SER A 199 -26.61 9.14 -7.04
N ASP A 200 -27.93 9.19 -7.25
CA ASP A 200 -28.90 9.51 -6.19
C ASP A 200 -28.72 8.60 -4.96
N ARG A 201 -28.22 7.37 -5.18
CA ARG A 201 -27.85 6.40 -4.13
C ARG A 201 -26.59 6.83 -3.35
N TRP A 202 -25.73 7.71 -3.92
CA TRP A 202 -24.44 8.12 -3.40
C TRP A 202 -24.15 9.61 -3.64
N PRO A 203 -24.85 10.51 -2.94
CA PRO A 203 -24.46 11.92 -3.01
C PRO A 203 -23.04 12.06 -2.43
N THR A 204 -22.09 12.38 -3.28
CA THR A 204 -20.73 12.73 -2.84
C THR A 204 -20.69 14.23 -2.61
N GLN A 205 -20.17 14.64 -1.48
CA GLN A 205 -19.81 16.04 -1.28
C GLN A 205 -18.69 16.39 -2.27
N ALA A 206 -18.90 17.38 -3.09
CA ALA A 206 -17.86 17.88 -3.96
C ALA A 206 -16.68 18.34 -3.11
N MET A 207 -15.52 17.74 -3.36
CA MET A 207 -14.28 18.09 -2.67
C MET A 207 -13.26 18.48 -3.74
N GLU A 208 -12.76 19.70 -3.65
CA GLU A 208 -11.76 20.19 -4.60
C GLU A 208 -10.45 19.40 -4.44
N ALA A 209 -9.78 19.13 -5.55
CA ALA A 209 -8.57 18.34 -5.56
C ALA A 209 -7.46 18.96 -4.68
N GLU A 210 -7.37 20.28 -4.66
CA GLU A 210 -6.39 21.06 -3.90
C GLU A 210 -6.65 21.01 -2.39
N ALA A 211 -7.88 20.72 -1.97
CA ALA A 211 -8.24 20.58 -0.56
C ALA A 211 -7.96 19.19 0.00
N MET A 212 -7.62 18.21 -0.86
CA MET A 212 -7.21 16.88 -0.48
C MET A 212 -5.73 16.84 -0.13
N THR A 213 -5.32 15.84 0.67
CA THR A 213 -3.92 15.44 0.78
C THR A 213 -3.41 15.02 -0.60
N GLN A 214 -2.20 15.40 -0.97
CA GLN A 214 -1.59 14.95 -2.22
C GLN A 214 -0.84 13.63 -2.03
N PRO A 215 -0.70 12.78 -3.08
CA PRO A 215 0.11 11.56 -2.99
C PRO A 215 1.54 11.81 -2.53
N GLU A 216 2.13 12.94 -2.92
CA GLU A 216 3.49 13.39 -2.58
C GLU A 216 3.63 13.71 -1.08
N ASP A 217 2.55 14.17 -0.42
CA ASP A 217 2.55 14.40 1.04
C ASP A 217 2.71 13.06 1.76
N ILE A 218 1.95 12.05 1.36
CA ILE A 218 2.06 10.69 1.91
C ILE A 218 3.43 10.08 1.60
N ALA A 219 3.96 10.29 0.40
CA ALA A 219 5.28 9.83 0.00
C ALA A 219 6.38 10.45 0.88
N SER A 220 6.29 11.74 1.19
CA SER A 220 7.21 12.44 2.06
C SER A 220 7.19 11.88 3.49
N MET A 221 6.01 11.63 4.04
CA MET A 221 5.85 11.00 5.35
C MET A 221 6.41 9.57 5.36
N SER A 222 6.11 8.77 4.31
CA SER A 222 6.64 7.43 4.14
C SER A 222 8.18 7.42 4.13
N ALA A 223 8.80 8.35 3.40
CA ALA A 223 10.25 8.48 3.33
C ALA A 223 10.88 8.81 4.70
N GLU A 224 10.26 9.70 5.48
CA GLU A 224 10.75 10.02 6.83
C GLU A 224 10.63 8.81 7.79
N LEU A 225 9.55 8.03 7.70
CA LEU A 225 9.38 6.81 8.50
C LEU A 225 10.51 5.78 8.26
N LEU A 226 11.05 5.70 7.04
CA LEU A 226 12.16 4.80 6.70
C LEU A 226 13.49 5.20 7.35
N LYS A 227 13.66 6.47 7.70
CA LYS A 227 14.89 7.03 8.31
C LYS A 227 14.90 6.90 9.84
N LEU A 228 13.74 6.69 10.46
CA LEU A 228 13.64 6.65 11.92
C LEU A 228 14.35 5.42 12.50
N PRO A 229 15.04 5.57 13.64
CA PRO A 229 15.61 4.44 14.35
C PRO A 229 14.50 3.56 14.94
N ASN A 230 14.78 2.25 15.12
CA ASN A 230 13.80 1.26 15.60
C ASN A 230 13.01 1.69 16.84
N ARG A 231 13.64 2.45 17.75
CA ARG A 231 13.00 2.93 18.98
C ARG A 231 11.96 4.04 18.78
N ALA A 232 11.93 4.69 17.60
CA ALA A 232 11.13 5.88 17.34
C ALA A 232 10.12 5.71 16.18
N VAL A 233 10.01 4.51 15.59
CA VAL A 233 9.06 4.26 14.51
C VAL A 233 7.63 4.23 15.06
N PRO A 234 6.74 5.14 14.64
CA PRO A 234 5.35 5.16 15.08
C PRO A 234 4.61 3.96 14.50
N PHE A 235 3.71 3.39 15.30
CA PHE A 235 2.85 2.30 14.83
C PHE A 235 1.77 2.80 13.86
N GLU A 236 1.23 3.97 14.07
CA GLU A 236 0.10 4.49 13.30
C GLU A 236 0.31 5.97 12.97
N LEU A 237 -0.02 6.31 11.73
CA LEU A 237 -0.03 7.68 11.22
C LEU A 237 -1.38 7.95 10.55
N ALA A 238 -2.23 8.74 11.21
CA ALA A 238 -3.48 9.23 10.61
C ALA A 238 -3.22 10.56 9.91
N VAL A 239 -3.61 10.65 8.63
CA VAL A 239 -3.43 11.84 7.79
C VAL A 239 -4.78 12.25 7.22
N ASN A 240 -5.34 13.31 7.75
CA ASN A 240 -6.61 13.86 7.27
C ASN A 240 -6.36 15.09 6.43
N SER A 241 -7.17 15.27 5.38
CA SER A 241 -7.30 16.56 4.75
C SER A 241 -8.00 17.54 5.71
N SER A 242 -7.89 18.84 5.44
CA SER A 242 -8.56 19.88 6.22
C SER A 242 -10.10 19.79 6.21
N LEU A 243 -10.66 18.90 5.41
CA LEU A 243 -12.09 18.74 5.15
C LEU A 243 -12.71 17.51 5.85
N GLU A 244 -11.97 16.83 6.75
CA GLU A 244 -12.44 15.62 7.45
C GLU A 244 -12.68 15.79 8.95
#